data_2667a79825017221b71b29684f43913f
#
_entry.id   2667a79825017221b71b29684f43913f
#
_cell.length_a   1.000
_cell.length_b   1.000
_cell.length_c   1.000
_cell.angle_alpha   90.00
_cell.angle_beta   90.00
_cell.angle_gamma   90.00
#
_symmetry.space_group_name_H-M   'P 1'
#
loop_
_entity.id
_entity.type
_entity.pdbx_description
1 polymer ?
#
loop_
_entity_poly.entity_id
_entity_poly.type
_entity_poly.pdbx_seq_one_letter_code
_entity_poly.pdbx_strand_id
1 'polypeptide(L)'
;MIGKWKCNCMIGRSIQGMVYGIYVGDELRYIGSHHGENVQKRYSQHMTNIKKDKHKFIKSSELSKVRFEVLCNVFSDSFMLEFVEMLYISLYSPKNKCIANGHTYKACKESDAENSLRALEKQFILERWDNQDIKYELCM
;
A
#
# COMPACT_ATOMS: atom_id res chain seq x y z
N MET A 1 12.88 11.98 -16.57
CA MET A 1 12.77 11.42 -16.21
C MET A 1 12.67 11.24 -15.46
N ILE A 2 12.46 11.13 -15.20
CA ILE A 2 12.53 10.72 -14.41
C ILE A 2 12.45 9.85 -14.17
N GLY A 3 11.78 9.90 -14.50
CA GLY A 3 11.72 8.69 -13.91
C GLY A 3 12.84 7.90 -14.16
N LYS A 4 13.45 8.16 -15.09
CA LYS A 4 14.42 7.27 -15.41
C LYS A 4 15.66 7.51 -14.70
N TRP A 5 16.01 8.71 -14.44
CA TRP A 5 17.10 8.94 -13.60
C TRP A 5 16.81 8.37 -12.26
N LYS A 6 15.61 8.44 -11.86
CA LYS A 6 15.19 7.82 -10.66
C LYS A 6 15.54 6.35 -10.67
N CYS A 7 15.39 5.73 -11.81
CA CYS A 7 15.78 4.35 -11.96
C CYS A 7 17.26 4.14 -11.76
N ASN A 8 18.06 5.13 -12.07
CA ASN A 8 19.48 4.99 -11.85
C ASN A 8 19.81 4.84 -10.38
N CYS A 9 19.09 5.52 -9.53
CA CYS A 9 19.28 5.37 -8.10
C CYS A 9 18.85 3.99 -7.63
N MET A 10 18.05 3.31 -8.41
CA MET A 10 17.49 2.02 -8.07
C MET A 10 18.11 0.87 -8.81
N ILE A 11 19.16 1.12 -9.57
CA ILE A 11 19.85 0.05 -10.28
C ILE A 11 20.25 -1.04 -9.29
N GLY A 12 19.91 -2.27 -9.65
CA GLY A 12 20.19 -3.41 -8.82
C GLY A 12 19.15 -3.67 -7.74
N ARG A 13 18.19 -2.78 -7.59
CA ARG A 13 17.10 -3.00 -6.64
C ARG A 13 15.90 -3.54 -7.35
N SER A 14 15.31 -4.56 -6.79
CA SER A 14 14.05 -5.08 -7.28
C SER A 14 12.96 -4.74 -6.26
N ILE A 15 11.74 -4.65 -6.73
CA ILE A 15 10.61 -4.44 -5.85
C ILE A 15 10.43 -5.72 -5.04
N GLN A 16 10.53 -5.61 -3.72
CA GLN A 16 10.34 -6.74 -2.82
C GLN A 16 8.87 -6.93 -2.47
N GLY A 17 8.10 -5.85 -2.55
CA GLY A 17 6.70 -5.94 -2.30
C GLY A 17 6.01 -4.61 -2.48
N MET A 18 4.71 -4.63 -2.33
CA MET A 18 3.86 -3.45 -2.49
C MET A 18 2.88 -3.39 -1.35
N VAL A 19 2.55 -2.18 -0.93
CA VAL A 19 1.42 -1.95 -0.04
C VAL A 19 0.31 -1.37 -0.92
N TYR A 20 -0.88 -1.92 -0.81
CA TYR A 20 -2.01 -1.52 -1.64
C TYR A 20 -3.23 -1.25 -0.78
N GLY A 21 -4.15 -0.48 -1.35
CA GLY A 21 -5.43 -0.21 -0.73
C GLY A 21 -6.57 -0.73 -1.59
N ILE A 22 -7.63 -1.16 -0.95
CA ILE A 22 -8.87 -1.52 -1.62
C ILE A 22 -9.93 -0.54 -1.19
N TYR A 23 -10.49 0.15 -2.15
CA TYR A 23 -11.51 1.16 -1.94
C TYR A 23 -12.87 0.64 -2.40
N VAL A 24 -13.91 1.06 -1.70
CA VAL A 24 -15.29 0.86 -2.15
C VAL A 24 -15.85 2.26 -2.33
N GLY A 25 -15.99 2.67 -3.58
CA GLY A 25 -16.25 4.08 -3.87
C GLY A 25 -15.07 4.90 -3.39
N ASP A 26 -15.32 5.88 -2.56
CA ASP A 26 -14.27 6.74 -2.00
C ASP A 26 -13.76 6.28 -0.64
N GLU A 27 -14.32 5.20 -0.12
CA GLU A 27 -13.95 4.73 1.21
C GLU A 27 -12.84 3.69 1.15
N LEU A 28 -11.73 3.97 1.81
CA LEU A 28 -10.65 3.00 1.93
C LEU A 28 -11.05 1.93 2.96
N ARG A 29 -11.27 0.70 2.47
CA ARG A 29 -11.77 -0.39 3.30
C ARG A 29 -10.67 -1.29 3.81
N TYR A 30 -9.58 -1.42 3.07
CA TYR A 30 -8.59 -2.44 3.37
C TYR A 30 -7.22 -1.99 2.89
N ILE A 31 -6.20 -2.22 3.72
CA ILE A 31 -4.80 -2.05 3.33
C ILE A 31 -4.13 -3.40 3.52
N GLY A 32 -3.41 -3.82 2.50
CA GLY A 32 -2.67 -5.07 2.56
C GLY A 32 -1.30 -4.92 1.93
N SER A 33 -0.53 -5.98 1.99
CA SER A 33 0.77 -6.02 1.34
C SER A 33 0.89 -7.29 0.51
N HIS A 34 1.77 -7.24 -0.48
CA HIS A 34 2.01 -8.35 -1.37
C HIS A 34 3.49 -8.45 -1.64
N HIS A 35 4.04 -9.65 -1.50
CA HIS A 35 5.44 -9.91 -1.83
C HIS A 35 5.59 -10.05 -3.35
N GLY A 36 6.64 -9.46 -3.89
CA GLY A 36 6.92 -9.54 -5.31
C GLY A 36 6.30 -8.38 -6.09
N GLU A 37 6.45 -8.43 -7.40
CA GLU A 37 6.05 -7.35 -8.29
C GLU A 37 4.64 -7.50 -8.85
N ASN A 38 4.13 -8.72 -8.90
CA ASN A 38 2.85 -8.99 -9.56
C ASN A 38 1.69 -8.95 -8.57
N VAL A 39 1.20 -7.77 -8.31
CA VAL A 39 0.10 -7.56 -7.38
C VAL A 39 -1.26 -7.99 -8.00
N GLN A 40 -1.32 -8.19 -9.30
CA GLN A 40 -2.56 -8.59 -9.97
C GLN A 40 -3.13 -9.89 -9.43
N LYS A 41 -2.25 -10.83 -9.12
CA LYS A 41 -2.67 -12.10 -8.56
C LYS A 41 -3.39 -11.90 -7.23
N ARG A 42 -2.87 -11.01 -6.40
CA ARG A 42 -3.49 -10.70 -5.12
C ARG A 42 -4.84 -10.02 -5.31
N TYR A 43 -4.93 -9.11 -6.26
CA TYR A 43 -6.20 -8.46 -6.57
C TYR A 43 -7.24 -9.48 -7.03
N SER A 44 -6.83 -10.43 -7.87
CA SER A 44 -7.74 -11.48 -8.32
C SER A 44 -8.26 -12.33 -7.17
N GLN A 45 -7.40 -12.62 -6.20
CA GLN A 45 -7.79 -13.37 -5.01
C GLN A 45 -8.82 -12.60 -4.19
N HIS A 46 -8.60 -11.31 -3.99
CA HIS A 46 -9.58 -10.47 -3.30
C HIS A 46 -10.91 -10.44 -4.04
N MET A 47 -10.87 -10.26 -5.35
CA MET A 47 -12.10 -10.23 -6.15
C MET A 47 -12.88 -11.54 -6.04
N THR A 48 -12.18 -12.65 -6.08
CA THR A 48 -12.81 -13.96 -5.92
C THR A 48 -13.49 -14.08 -4.56
N ASN A 49 -12.79 -13.65 -3.50
CA ASN A 49 -13.35 -13.71 -2.16
C ASN A 49 -14.55 -12.79 -1.99
N ILE A 50 -14.50 -11.61 -2.60
CA ILE A 50 -15.62 -10.68 -2.55
C ILE A 50 -16.83 -11.29 -3.24
N LYS A 51 -16.64 -11.85 -4.43
CA LYS A 51 -17.74 -12.48 -5.18
C LYS A 51 -18.41 -13.62 -4.40
N LYS A 52 -17.64 -14.33 -3.60
CA LYS A 52 -18.13 -15.46 -2.81
C LYS A 52 -18.59 -15.06 -1.41
N ASP A 53 -18.61 -13.77 -1.11
CA ASP A 53 -18.92 -13.25 0.23
C ASP A 53 -18.02 -13.82 1.31
N LYS A 54 -16.75 -14.09 0.97
CA LYS A 54 -15.77 -14.59 1.92
C LYS A 54 -14.79 -13.51 2.37
N HIS A 55 -14.91 -12.30 1.82
CA HIS A 55 -14.06 -11.19 2.23
C HIS A 55 -14.59 -10.59 3.52
N LYS A 56 -13.69 -10.36 4.49
CA LYS A 56 -14.09 -9.87 5.80
C LYS A 56 -14.61 -8.45 5.80
N PHE A 57 -14.18 -7.65 4.84
CA PHE A 57 -14.41 -6.21 4.90
C PHE A 57 -15.23 -5.66 3.73
N ILE A 58 -15.49 -6.48 2.73
CA ILE A 58 -16.19 -6.04 1.52
C ILE A 58 -17.21 -7.09 1.14
N LYS A 59 -18.44 -6.65 0.89
CA LYS A 59 -19.54 -7.54 0.53
C LYS A 59 -19.64 -7.69 -0.98
N SER A 60 -20.21 -8.81 -1.44
CA SER A 60 -20.41 -9.02 -2.87
C SER A 60 -21.30 -7.95 -3.49
N SER A 61 -22.22 -7.40 -2.73
CA SER A 61 -23.10 -6.33 -3.21
C SER A 61 -22.35 -5.04 -3.53
N GLU A 62 -21.12 -4.92 -3.04
CA GLU A 62 -20.30 -3.73 -3.27
C GLU A 62 -19.31 -3.90 -4.42
N LEU A 63 -19.32 -5.05 -5.06
CA LEU A 63 -18.31 -5.42 -6.06
C LEU A 63 -18.12 -4.37 -7.16
N SER A 64 -19.21 -3.78 -7.63
CA SER A 64 -19.13 -2.81 -8.73
C SER A 64 -18.41 -1.51 -8.34
N LYS A 65 -18.23 -1.27 -7.05
CA LYS A 65 -17.58 -0.06 -6.55
C LYS A 65 -16.15 -0.31 -6.07
N VAL A 66 -15.67 -1.54 -6.21
CA VAL A 66 -14.34 -1.90 -5.71
C VAL A 66 -13.26 -1.38 -6.64
N ARG A 67 -12.24 -0.79 -6.04
CA ARG A 67 -11.10 -0.23 -6.75
C ARG A 67 -9.82 -0.54 -5.98
N PHE A 68 -8.79 -0.97 -6.70
CA PHE A 68 -7.48 -1.26 -6.09
C PHE A 68 -6.49 -0.17 -6.46
N GLU A 69 -5.66 0.22 -5.48
CA GLU A 69 -4.58 1.17 -5.74
C GLU A 69 -3.32 0.73 -5.03
N VAL A 70 -2.21 0.80 -5.72
CA VAL A 70 -0.90 0.60 -5.10
C VAL A 70 -0.54 1.89 -4.37
N LEU A 71 -0.24 1.78 -3.09
CA LEU A 71 0.13 2.94 -2.28
C LEU A 71 1.63 3.18 -2.31
N CYS A 72 2.42 2.12 -2.31
CA CYS A 72 3.87 2.25 -2.43
C CYS A 72 4.51 0.95 -2.86
N ASN A 73 5.72 1.07 -3.40
CA ASN A 73 6.60 -0.07 -3.65
C ASN A 73 7.68 -0.08 -2.57
N VAL A 74 8.04 -1.27 -2.10
CA VAL A 74 9.06 -1.44 -1.06
C VAL A 74 10.24 -2.20 -1.65
N PHE A 75 11.45 -1.68 -1.43
CA PHE A 75 12.68 -2.22 -1.99
C PHE A 75 13.56 -2.90 -0.95
N SER A 76 12.98 -3.26 0.17
CA SER A 76 13.69 -3.90 1.27
C SER A 76 13.10 -5.29 1.52
N ASP A 77 13.29 -5.83 2.71
CA ASP A 77 12.88 -7.19 3.02
C ASP A 77 11.43 -7.29 3.51
N SER A 78 11.01 -8.53 3.80
CA SER A 78 9.64 -8.79 4.27
C SER A 78 9.30 -8.07 5.56
N PHE A 79 10.27 -7.97 6.44
CA PHE A 79 10.08 -7.28 7.70
C PHE A 79 9.74 -5.81 7.46
N MET A 80 10.49 -5.17 6.57
CA MET A 80 10.23 -3.78 6.22
C MET A 80 8.89 -3.63 5.53
N LEU A 81 8.51 -4.58 4.68
CA LEU A 81 7.22 -4.54 4.02
C LEU A 81 6.08 -4.54 5.03
N GLU A 82 6.16 -5.40 6.04
CA GLU A 82 5.13 -5.46 7.08
C GLU A 82 5.13 -4.18 7.93
N PHE A 83 6.29 -3.64 8.20
CA PHE A 83 6.40 -2.40 8.95
C PHE A 83 5.75 -1.25 8.17
N VAL A 84 6.01 -1.16 6.88
CA VAL A 84 5.42 -0.11 6.03
C VAL A 84 3.91 -0.28 5.94
N GLU A 85 3.44 -1.52 5.84
CA GLU A 85 1.99 -1.77 5.86
C GLU A 85 1.37 -1.23 7.14
N MET A 86 2.02 -1.48 8.28
CA MET A 86 1.55 -0.96 9.57
C MET A 86 1.51 0.57 9.58
N LEU A 87 2.52 1.22 9.01
CA LEU A 87 2.55 2.68 8.93
C LEU A 87 1.36 3.20 8.10
N TYR A 88 1.05 2.55 6.99
CA TYR A 88 -0.08 2.97 6.16
C TYR A 88 -1.41 2.75 6.86
N ILE A 89 -1.55 1.67 7.59
CA ILE A 89 -2.76 1.44 8.38
C ILE A 89 -2.91 2.54 9.43
N SER A 90 -1.82 2.94 10.06
CA SER A 90 -1.84 4.02 11.04
C SER A 90 -2.17 5.37 10.39
N LEU A 91 -1.66 5.59 9.18
CA LEU A 91 -1.86 6.86 8.47
C LEU A 91 -3.30 7.02 8.00
N TYR A 92 -3.88 6.00 7.41
CA TYR A 92 -5.18 6.11 6.76
C TYR A 92 -6.34 5.53 7.56
N SER A 93 -6.06 4.72 8.57
CA SER A 93 -7.09 4.13 9.43
C SER A 93 -8.25 3.53 8.63
N PRO A 94 -7.97 2.56 7.75
CA PRO A 94 -9.04 1.93 6.96
C PRO A 94 -9.97 1.09 7.82
N LYS A 95 -11.01 0.52 7.21
CA LYS A 95 -11.96 -0.32 7.94
C LYS A 95 -11.32 -1.54 8.56
N ASN A 96 -10.30 -2.08 7.93
CA ASN A 96 -9.55 -3.21 8.51
C ASN A 96 -8.49 -2.76 9.51
N LYS A 97 -8.55 -1.53 9.93
CA LYS A 97 -7.55 -0.95 10.82
C LYS A 97 -7.14 -1.91 11.90
N CYS A 98 -5.87 -1.91 12.20
CA CYS A 98 -5.29 -2.75 13.23
C CYS A 98 -5.32 -4.24 12.92
N ILE A 99 -5.80 -4.67 11.76
CA ILE A 99 -5.81 -6.07 11.41
C ILE A 99 -5.23 -6.21 10.01
N ALA A 100 -3.98 -6.55 9.94
CA ALA A 100 -3.34 -6.83 8.67
C ALA A 100 -2.85 -8.26 8.73
N ASN A 101 -3.26 -9.08 7.75
CA ASN A 101 -2.84 -10.48 7.67
C ASN A 101 -3.10 -11.26 8.96
N GLY A 102 -4.19 -10.97 9.62
CA GLY A 102 -4.55 -11.66 10.85
C GLY A 102 -3.85 -11.13 12.09
N HIS A 103 -3.01 -10.13 11.95
CA HIS A 103 -2.32 -9.51 13.07
C HIS A 103 -2.96 -8.18 13.41
N THR A 104 -2.92 -7.83 14.68
CA THR A 104 -3.36 -6.52 15.14
C THR A 104 -2.14 -5.68 15.38
N TYR A 105 -2.01 -4.60 14.67
CA TYR A 105 -0.91 -3.68 14.88
C TYR A 105 -1.35 -2.55 15.78
N LYS A 106 -0.48 -2.21 16.71
CA LYS A 106 -0.71 -1.04 17.52
C LYS A 106 -0.50 0.18 16.65
N ALA A 107 -1.52 0.97 16.49
CA ALA A 107 -1.43 2.16 15.69
C ALA A 107 -0.53 3.18 16.35
N CYS A 108 0.31 3.84 15.56
CA CYS A 108 1.02 5.02 15.99
C CYS A 108 0.19 6.23 15.58
N LYS A 109 0.64 7.42 15.93
CA LYS A 109 -0.05 8.63 15.52
C LYS A 109 0.10 8.82 14.02
N GLU A 110 -0.93 9.39 13.41
CA GLU A 110 -0.92 9.67 11.97
C GLU A 110 0.29 10.49 11.55
N SER A 111 0.63 11.52 12.33
CA SER A 111 1.80 12.36 12.03
C SER A 111 3.11 11.58 12.12
N ASP A 112 3.21 10.65 13.06
CA ASP A 112 4.40 9.83 13.20
C ASP A 112 4.53 8.86 12.03
N ALA A 113 3.41 8.30 11.59
CA ALA A 113 3.39 7.41 10.44
C ALA A 113 3.83 8.16 9.18
N GLU A 114 3.32 9.36 8.97
CA GLU A 114 3.69 10.18 7.82
C GLU A 114 5.18 10.51 7.84
N ASN A 115 5.69 10.93 8.99
CA ASN A 115 7.10 11.26 9.12
C ASN A 115 8.00 10.06 8.84
N SER A 116 7.60 8.88 9.33
CA SER A 116 8.36 7.65 9.09
C SER A 116 8.38 7.28 7.61
N LEU A 117 7.23 7.39 6.94
CA LEU A 117 7.15 7.09 5.52
C LEU A 117 8.02 8.03 4.70
N ARG A 118 8.03 9.31 5.05
CA ARG A 118 8.89 10.28 4.36
C ARG A 118 10.36 9.97 4.55
N ALA A 119 10.75 9.57 5.77
CA ALA A 119 12.14 9.21 6.05
C ALA A 119 12.56 7.99 5.24
N LEU A 120 11.70 6.98 5.15
CA LEU A 120 11.99 5.78 4.38
C LEU A 120 12.07 6.09 2.88
N GLU A 121 11.25 6.98 2.39
CA GLU A 121 11.30 7.39 1.00
C GLU A 121 12.62 8.11 0.69
N LYS A 122 13.08 8.97 1.57
CA LYS A 122 14.36 9.65 1.41
C LYS A 122 15.53 8.70 1.38
N GLN A 123 15.40 7.56 2.04
CA GLN A 123 16.45 6.53 2.08
C GLN A 123 16.34 5.55 0.93
N PHE A 124 15.42 5.76 0.01
CA PHE A 124 15.17 4.87 -1.13
C PHE A 124 14.75 3.46 -0.70
N ILE A 125 14.16 3.34 0.47
CA ILE A 125 13.62 2.07 0.95
C ILE A 125 12.25 1.82 0.34
N LEU A 126 11.51 2.90 0.09
CA LEU A 126 10.22 2.79 -0.57
C LEU A 126 10.00 3.93 -1.56
N GLU A 127 9.04 3.71 -2.46
CA GLU A 127 8.60 4.70 -3.42
C GLU A 127 7.11 4.88 -3.25
N ARG A 128 6.69 6.08 -2.87
CA ARG A 128 5.28 6.35 -2.59
C ARG A 128 4.52 6.74 -3.83
N TRP A 129 3.32 6.21 -3.94
CA TRP A 129 2.38 6.56 -5.01
C TRP A 129 1.19 7.33 -4.48
N ASP A 130 0.94 7.27 -3.17
CA ASP A 130 -0.17 7.97 -2.54
C ASP A 130 0.08 9.47 -2.35
N ASN A 131 1.28 9.95 -2.67
CA ASN A 131 1.69 11.36 -2.58
C ASN A 131 1.82 12.01 -3.94
N GLN A 132 0.96 11.69 -4.87
CA GLN A 132 1.11 12.16 -6.24
C GLN A 132 1.08 13.67 -6.38
N ASP A 133 0.31 14.34 -5.56
CA ASP A 133 0.25 15.79 -5.61
C ASP A 133 1.62 16.43 -5.33
N ILE A 134 2.32 15.87 -4.35
CA ILE A 134 3.66 16.35 -4.03
C ILE A 134 4.61 16.07 -5.17
N LYS A 135 4.46 14.90 -5.80
CA LYS A 135 5.31 14.54 -6.93
C LYS A 135 5.11 15.46 -8.12
N TYR A 136 3.89 15.86 -8.38
CA TYR A 136 3.62 16.80 -9.44
C TYR A 136 4.29 18.14 -9.17
N GLU A 137 4.23 18.62 -7.96
CA GLU A 137 4.90 19.86 -7.60
C GLU A 137 6.40 19.78 -7.85
N LEU A 138 6.99 18.64 -7.51
CA LEU A 138 8.42 18.45 -7.71
C LEU A 138 8.80 18.35 -9.18
N CYS A 139 7.90 17.88 -10.00
CA CYS A 139 8.16 17.74 -11.42
C CYS A 139 7.96 19.04 -12.20
N MET A 140 7.29 19.96 -11.62
CA MET A 140 7.03 21.24 -12.22
C MET A 140 8.14 22.21 -11.93
#